data_3ba160e8a7e76435e203b4dfe872cd2b
#
_entry.id   3ba160e8a7e76435e203b4dfe872cd2b
#
_cell.length_a   1.000
_cell.length_b   1.000
_cell.length_c   1.000
_cell.angle_alpha   90.00
_cell.angle_beta   90.00
_cell.angle_gamma   90.00
#
_symmetry.space_group_name_H-M   'P 1'
#
loop_
_entity.id
_entity.type
_entity.pdbx_description
1 polymer ?
#
loop_
_entity_poly.entity_id
_entity_poly.type
_entity_poly.pdbx_seq_one_letter_code
_entity_poly.pdbx_strand_id
1 'polypeptide(L)'
;MITGEALTNTLVDELNDLGLPNMAATLDSLYRSERFLKLDHLSLIAELIEPEYQDKVSKRVNNRLRHAKLIGCPQSLDDCVDSQSREYLPAGITSVLSSLAFVLDGLNICILGPSDSGKTHLAKAIGVAACKEYKVEYHHCESFLEDMVALKNVSYEKYERKLKLLERLDLLILDDFLLHTITDEREVKILFMILEKRCEAQKSTIVCSQREPKSWASMILNDEVSANAITKRATKHYTVVINAQNNQ
;
A
#
# COMPACT_ATOMS: atom_id res chain seq x y z
N MET A 1 -39.93 -15.35 -34.65
CA MET A 1 -38.84 -15.89 -33.85
C MET A 1 -37.64 -14.98 -34.04
N ILE A 2 -37.09 -14.44 -32.97
CA ILE A 2 -35.84 -13.67 -33.03
C ILE A 2 -34.74 -14.63 -33.45
N THR A 3 -33.99 -14.30 -34.48
CA THR A 3 -32.82 -15.13 -34.88
C THR A 3 -31.76 -15.10 -33.77
N GLY A 4 -30.97 -16.17 -33.60
CA GLY A 4 -29.92 -16.22 -32.61
C GLY A 4 -28.93 -15.04 -32.71
N GLU A 5 -28.63 -14.59 -33.93
CA GLU A 5 -27.81 -13.42 -34.20
C GLU A 5 -28.43 -12.11 -33.68
N ALA A 6 -29.74 -11.91 -33.93
CA ALA A 6 -30.45 -10.70 -33.45
C ALA A 6 -30.47 -10.66 -31.90
N LEU A 7 -30.65 -11.83 -31.25
CA LEU A 7 -30.60 -11.92 -29.79
C LEU A 7 -29.22 -11.63 -29.26
N THR A 8 -28.16 -12.16 -29.88
CA THR A 8 -26.78 -11.92 -29.48
C THR A 8 -26.40 -10.45 -29.59
N ASN A 9 -26.76 -9.79 -30.70
CA ASN A 9 -26.54 -8.37 -30.89
C ASN A 9 -27.22 -7.54 -29.78
N THR A 10 -28.49 -7.85 -29.47
CA THR A 10 -29.19 -7.19 -28.37
C THR A 10 -28.49 -7.37 -27.04
N LEU A 11 -28.06 -8.59 -26.71
CA LEU A 11 -27.32 -8.85 -25.45
C LEU A 11 -25.95 -8.15 -25.38
N VAL A 12 -25.25 -8.06 -26.51
CA VAL A 12 -23.97 -7.30 -26.61
C VAL A 12 -24.19 -5.82 -26.32
N ASP A 13 -25.26 -5.22 -26.90
CA ASP A 13 -25.60 -3.83 -26.66
C ASP A 13 -25.98 -3.60 -25.18
N GLU A 14 -26.84 -4.45 -24.62
CA GLU A 14 -27.25 -4.38 -23.21
C GLU A 14 -26.04 -4.53 -22.25
N LEU A 15 -25.11 -5.45 -22.54
CA LEU A 15 -23.90 -5.61 -21.74
C LEU A 15 -22.99 -4.38 -21.79
N ASN A 16 -22.88 -3.73 -22.96
CA ASN A 16 -22.14 -2.47 -23.08
C ASN A 16 -22.80 -1.34 -22.29
N ASP A 17 -24.13 -1.23 -22.35
CA ASP A 17 -24.90 -0.23 -21.59
C ASP A 17 -24.78 -0.44 -20.07
N LEU A 18 -24.67 -1.70 -19.63
CA LEU A 18 -24.39 -2.06 -18.24
C LEU A 18 -22.92 -1.81 -17.81
N GLY A 19 -22.05 -1.39 -18.75
CA GLY A 19 -20.62 -1.18 -18.47
C GLY A 19 -19.84 -2.47 -18.29
N LEU A 20 -20.18 -3.52 -19.09
CA LEU A 20 -19.55 -4.83 -19.09
C LEU A 20 -18.94 -5.16 -20.48
N PRO A 21 -18.03 -4.31 -21.01
CA PRO A 21 -17.56 -4.41 -22.38
C PRO A 21 -16.75 -5.69 -22.66
N ASN A 22 -16.05 -6.24 -21.67
CA ASN A 22 -15.29 -7.48 -21.86
C ASN A 22 -16.25 -8.69 -21.97
N MET A 23 -17.34 -8.71 -21.19
CA MET A 23 -18.39 -9.72 -21.35
C MET A 23 -19.05 -9.63 -22.72
N ALA A 24 -19.36 -8.41 -23.20
CA ALA A 24 -19.94 -8.15 -24.51
C ALA A 24 -19.02 -8.69 -25.63
N ALA A 25 -17.74 -8.33 -25.60
CA ALA A 25 -16.74 -8.81 -26.57
C ALA A 25 -16.57 -10.33 -26.53
N THR A 26 -16.57 -10.93 -25.33
CA THR A 26 -16.45 -12.38 -25.17
C THR A 26 -17.68 -13.10 -25.70
N LEU A 27 -18.88 -12.59 -25.44
CA LEU A 27 -20.13 -13.16 -25.96
C LEU A 27 -20.15 -13.16 -27.49
N ASP A 28 -19.80 -12.02 -28.13
CA ASP A 28 -19.73 -11.92 -29.58
C ASP A 28 -18.71 -12.92 -30.18
N SER A 29 -17.52 -13.02 -29.56
CA SER A 29 -16.48 -13.96 -29.97
C SER A 29 -16.91 -15.44 -29.85
N LEU A 30 -17.54 -15.81 -28.73
CA LEU A 30 -18.05 -17.16 -28.50
C LEU A 30 -19.14 -17.53 -29.51
N TYR A 31 -20.04 -16.60 -29.80
CA TYR A 31 -21.11 -16.80 -30.77
C TYR A 31 -20.55 -17.00 -32.19
N ARG A 32 -19.66 -16.12 -32.67
CA ARG A 32 -19.07 -16.19 -34.02
C ARG A 32 -18.21 -17.44 -34.23
N SER A 33 -17.55 -17.92 -33.18
CA SER A 33 -16.71 -19.13 -33.23
C SER A 33 -17.52 -20.43 -33.00
N GLU A 34 -18.82 -20.35 -32.77
CA GLU A 34 -19.70 -21.47 -32.39
C GLU A 34 -19.20 -22.26 -31.16
N ARG A 35 -18.26 -21.69 -30.39
CA ARG A 35 -17.72 -22.35 -29.20
C ARG A 35 -18.75 -22.54 -28.10
N PHE A 36 -19.72 -21.63 -28.00
CA PHE A 36 -20.76 -21.71 -26.99
C PHE A 36 -21.60 -22.99 -27.10
N LEU A 37 -21.70 -23.61 -28.29
CA LEU A 37 -22.39 -24.90 -28.52
C LEU A 37 -21.63 -26.09 -27.93
N LYS A 38 -20.33 -25.91 -27.64
CA LYS A 38 -19.43 -26.99 -27.16
C LYS A 38 -19.18 -26.90 -25.66
N LEU A 39 -19.56 -25.79 -25.03
CA LEU A 39 -19.37 -25.54 -23.61
C LEU A 39 -20.61 -26.01 -22.83
N ASP A 40 -20.39 -26.56 -21.66
CA ASP A 40 -21.47 -26.70 -20.69
C ASP A 40 -21.84 -25.29 -20.12
N HIS A 41 -23.03 -25.20 -19.54
CA HIS A 41 -23.58 -23.92 -19.10
C HIS A 41 -22.70 -23.20 -18.07
N LEU A 42 -22.03 -23.92 -17.14
CA LEU A 42 -21.18 -23.31 -16.13
C LEU A 42 -19.87 -22.80 -16.75
N SER A 43 -19.27 -23.57 -17.65
CA SER A 43 -18.07 -23.15 -18.40
C SER A 43 -18.35 -21.93 -19.27
N LEU A 44 -19.52 -21.86 -19.90
CA LEU A 44 -19.94 -20.69 -20.68
C LEU A 44 -20.04 -19.43 -19.78
N ILE A 45 -20.71 -19.55 -18.64
CA ILE A 45 -20.86 -18.43 -17.68
C ILE A 45 -19.49 -18.01 -17.15
N ALA A 46 -18.62 -18.94 -16.83
CA ALA A 46 -17.26 -18.65 -16.35
C ALA A 46 -16.44 -17.90 -17.42
N GLU A 47 -16.43 -18.38 -18.69
CA GLU A 47 -15.73 -17.68 -19.78
C GLU A 47 -16.26 -16.27 -20.02
N LEU A 48 -17.56 -16.02 -19.82
CA LEU A 48 -18.15 -14.68 -19.95
C LEU A 48 -17.75 -13.74 -18.79
N ILE A 49 -17.76 -14.25 -17.56
CA ILE A 49 -17.54 -13.42 -16.35
C ILE A 49 -16.06 -13.11 -16.14
N GLU A 50 -15.19 -14.09 -16.35
CA GLU A 50 -13.76 -14.00 -15.97
C GLU A 50 -13.04 -12.77 -16.56
N PRO A 51 -13.12 -12.45 -17.87
CA PRO A 51 -12.43 -11.28 -18.42
C PRO A 51 -12.91 -9.95 -17.82
N GLU A 52 -14.21 -9.82 -17.57
CA GLU A 52 -14.78 -8.61 -16.96
C GLU A 52 -14.38 -8.48 -15.49
N TYR A 53 -14.37 -9.60 -14.77
CA TYR A 53 -13.92 -9.63 -13.36
C TYR A 53 -12.45 -9.25 -13.24
N GLN A 54 -11.57 -9.82 -14.07
CA GLN A 54 -10.13 -9.53 -14.05
C GLN A 54 -9.85 -8.07 -14.42
N ASP A 55 -10.55 -7.50 -15.39
CA ASP A 55 -10.41 -6.08 -15.73
C ASP A 55 -10.81 -5.18 -14.55
N LYS A 56 -11.94 -5.47 -13.90
CA LYS A 56 -12.40 -4.71 -12.73
C LYS A 56 -11.45 -4.84 -11.53
N VAL A 57 -10.91 -6.04 -11.29
CA VAL A 57 -9.88 -6.25 -10.26
C VAL A 57 -8.63 -5.44 -10.58
N SER A 58 -8.13 -5.54 -11.82
CA SER A 58 -6.93 -4.83 -12.27
C SER A 58 -7.10 -3.30 -12.17
N LYS A 59 -8.24 -2.76 -12.61
CA LYS A 59 -8.57 -1.34 -12.48
C LYS A 59 -8.61 -0.89 -11.00
N ARG A 60 -9.17 -1.72 -10.12
CA ARG A 60 -9.20 -1.44 -8.67
C ARG A 60 -7.81 -1.38 -8.07
N VAL A 61 -6.95 -2.36 -8.38
CA VAL A 61 -5.56 -2.41 -7.92
C VAL A 61 -4.78 -1.21 -8.45
N ASN A 62 -4.89 -0.91 -9.75
CA ASN A 62 -4.22 0.24 -10.35
C ASN A 62 -4.66 1.57 -9.73
N ASN A 63 -5.94 1.72 -9.39
CA ASN A 63 -6.42 2.91 -8.69
C ASN A 63 -5.84 3.00 -7.27
N ARG A 64 -5.76 1.88 -6.53
CA ARG A 64 -5.10 1.86 -5.22
C ARG A 64 -3.62 2.20 -5.31
N LEU A 65 -2.88 1.62 -6.28
CA LEU A 65 -1.47 1.95 -6.51
C LEU A 65 -1.26 3.43 -6.85
N ARG A 66 -2.17 4.03 -7.63
CA ARG A 66 -2.11 5.46 -7.94
C ARG A 66 -2.32 6.32 -6.69
N HIS A 67 -3.33 6.01 -5.88
CA HIS A 67 -3.59 6.71 -4.62
C HIS A 67 -2.47 6.51 -3.60
N ALA A 68 -1.88 5.32 -3.57
CA ALA A 68 -0.73 5.00 -2.73
C ALA A 68 0.58 5.69 -3.16
N LYS A 69 0.62 6.35 -4.32
CA LYS A 69 1.84 6.89 -4.97
C LYS A 69 2.86 5.79 -5.31
N LEU A 70 2.38 4.57 -5.59
CA LEU A 70 3.19 3.38 -5.90
C LEU A 70 2.96 2.86 -7.32
N ILE A 71 2.26 3.61 -8.17
CA ILE A 71 2.05 3.19 -9.56
C ILE A 71 3.37 3.16 -10.32
N GLY A 72 3.59 2.10 -11.10
CA GLY A 72 4.84 1.90 -11.85
C GLY A 72 6.05 1.50 -10.98
N CYS A 73 5.86 1.28 -9.67
CA CYS A 73 6.92 0.74 -8.82
C CYS A 73 7.20 -0.73 -9.19
N PRO A 74 8.44 -1.08 -9.58
CA PRO A 74 8.78 -2.45 -9.99
C PRO A 74 9.07 -3.38 -8.82
N GLN A 75 9.07 -2.88 -7.56
CA GLN A 75 9.45 -3.64 -6.38
C GLN A 75 8.47 -4.77 -6.11
N SER A 76 9.01 -5.98 -5.92
CA SER A 76 8.27 -7.16 -5.50
C SER A 76 8.79 -7.70 -4.18
N LEU A 77 7.89 -8.31 -3.40
CA LEU A 77 8.30 -9.04 -2.18
C LEU A 77 9.11 -10.29 -2.51
N ASP A 78 8.94 -10.84 -3.71
CA ASP A 78 9.71 -12.00 -4.19
C ASP A 78 11.20 -11.67 -4.35
N ASP A 79 11.54 -10.36 -4.55
CA ASP A 79 12.92 -9.88 -4.62
C ASP A 79 13.52 -9.62 -3.23
N CYS A 80 12.70 -9.64 -2.18
CA CYS A 80 13.12 -9.35 -0.80
C CYS A 80 13.55 -10.63 -0.08
N VAL A 81 14.61 -11.25 -0.58
CA VAL A 81 15.19 -12.49 -0.02
C VAL A 81 16.62 -12.25 0.46
N ASP A 82 17.03 -13.07 1.43
CA ASP A 82 18.40 -13.04 1.91
C ASP A 82 19.37 -13.40 0.77
N SER A 83 20.49 -12.70 0.73
CA SER A 83 21.54 -12.86 -0.28
C SER A 83 22.92 -12.63 0.33
N GLN A 84 23.98 -12.85 -0.44
CA GLN A 84 25.35 -12.55 0.02
C GLN A 84 25.56 -11.06 0.34
N SER A 85 24.79 -10.16 -0.30
CA SER A 85 24.91 -8.72 -0.11
C SER A 85 23.87 -8.13 0.84
N ARG A 86 22.83 -8.88 1.21
CA ARG A 86 21.73 -8.37 2.02
C ARG A 86 21.11 -9.47 2.88
N GLU A 87 20.91 -9.16 4.16
CA GLU A 87 20.27 -10.02 5.14
C GLU A 87 19.12 -9.27 5.83
N TYR A 88 17.99 -9.94 6.01
CA TYR A 88 16.82 -9.40 6.70
C TYR A 88 16.67 -10.05 8.07
N LEU A 89 16.73 -9.26 9.12
CA LEU A 89 16.63 -9.74 10.50
C LEU A 89 15.32 -9.27 11.17
N PRO A 90 14.67 -10.11 11.98
CA PRO A 90 15.05 -11.51 12.30
C PRO A 90 14.88 -12.44 11.09
N ALA A 91 15.61 -13.54 11.08
CA ALA A 91 15.54 -14.52 9.99
C ALA A 91 14.08 -14.96 9.69
N GLY A 92 13.75 -15.02 8.40
CA GLY A 92 12.40 -15.37 7.93
C GLY A 92 11.37 -14.24 8.02
N ILE A 93 11.75 -13.04 8.44
CA ILE A 93 10.80 -11.91 8.59
C ILE A 93 10.13 -11.54 7.26
N THR A 94 10.83 -11.63 6.14
CA THR A 94 10.25 -11.31 4.81
C THR A 94 9.09 -12.24 4.46
N SER A 95 9.17 -13.52 4.82
CA SER A 95 8.07 -14.47 4.66
C SER A 95 6.86 -14.13 5.54
N VAL A 96 7.09 -13.66 6.77
CA VAL A 96 6.02 -13.17 7.65
C VAL A 96 5.34 -11.95 7.06
N LEU A 97 6.13 -10.99 6.53
CA LEU A 97 5.61 -9.77 5.95
C LEU A 97 4.85 -10.01 4.63
N SER A 98 5.25 -11.00 3.84
CA SER A 98 4.58 -11.32 2.57
C SER A 98 3.16 -11.88 2.76
N SER A 99 2.82 -12.42 3.92
CA SER A 99 1.45 -12.81 4.25
C SER A 99 0.50 -11.63 4.41
N LEU A 100 1.02 -10.41 4.65
CA LEU A 100 0.27 -9.19 4.95
C LEU A 100 -0.68 -9.28 6.16
N ALA A 101 -0.60 -10.36 6.96
CA ALA A 101 -1.44 -10.54 8.15
C ALA A 101 -1.27 -9.38 9.15
N PHE A 102 -0.06 -8.81 9.25
CA PHE A 102 0.21 -7.66 10.10
C PHE A 102 -0.69 -6.44 9.78
N VAL A 103 -1.13 -6.28 8.52
CA VAL A 103 -2.04 -5.18 8.13
C VAL A 103 -3.42 -5.41 8.72
N LEU A 104 -3.90 -6.66 8.67
CA LEU A 104 -5.19 -7.04 9.25
C LEU A 104 -5.18 -6.89 10.76
N ASP A 105 -4.07 -7.28 11.41
CA ASP A 105 -3.89 -7.23 12.86
C ASP A 105 -3.52 -5.83 13.40
N GLY A 106 -3.34 -4.84 12.51
CA GLY A 106 -2.99 -3.47 12.88
C GLY A 106 -1.60 -3.32 13.51
N LEU A 107 -0.64 -4.17 13.11
CA LEU A 107 0.71 -4.18 13.68
C LEU A 107 1.65 -3.23 12.93
N ASN A 108 2.44 -2.46 13.69
CA ASN A 108 3.42 -1.53 13.14
C ASN A 108 4.76 -2.23 12.85
N ILE A 109 5.46 -1.74 11.83
CA ILE A 109 6.76 -2.24 11.42
C ILE A 109 7.75 -1.08 11.37
N CYS A 110 8.90 -1.27 12.02
CA CYS A 110 10.05 -0.38 11.93
C CYS A 110 11.14 -1.06 11.10
N ILE A 111 11.48 -0.50 9.94
CA ILE A 111 12.52 -1.01 9.05
C ILE A 111 13.77 -0.17 9.25
N LEU A 112 14.85 -0.78 9.69
CA LEU A 112 16.13 -0.14 10.00
C LEU A 112 17.25 -0.64 9.10
N GLY A 113 18.22 0.20 8.83
CA GLY A 113 19.43 -0.18 8.09
C GLY A 113 20.16 1.05 7.55
N PRO A 114 21.42 0.92 7.13
CA PRO A 114 22.20 2.02 6.55
C PRO A 114 21.58 2.54 5.24
N SER A 115 22.15 3.63 4.69
CA SER A 115 21.79 4.07 3.33
C SER A 115 21.98 2.91 2.35
N ASP A 116 21.14 2.87 1.32
CA ASP A 116 21.18 1.87 0.24
C ASP A 116 21.02 0.40 0.66
N SER A 117 20.69 0.13 1.94
CA SER A 117 20.42 -1.23 2.40
C SER A 117 19.17 -1.87 1.79
N GLY A 118 18.27 -1.08 1.19
CA GLY A 118 17.04 -1.56 0.57
C GLY A 118 15.78 -1.38 1.43
N LYS A 119 15.79 -0.51 2.44
CA LYS A 119 14.61 -0.18 3.27
C LYS A 119 13.44 0.29 2.43
N THR A 120 13.67 1.30 1.59
CA THR A 120 12.69 1.82 0.64
C THR A 120 12.17 0.76 -0.32
N HIS A 121 13.06 -0.15 -0.77
CA HIS A 121 12.69 -1.26 -1.64
C HIS A 121 11.70 -2.19 -0.94
N LEU A 122 12.03 -2.66 0.26
CA LEU A 122 11.16 -3.52 1.06
C LEU A 122 9.82 -2.84 1.38
N ALA A 123 9.85 -1.58 1.82
CA ALA A 123 8.65 -0.84 2.15
C ALA A 123 7.71 -0.65 0.94
N LYS A 124 8.26 -0.32 -0.24
CA LYS A 124 7.48 -0.21 -1.48
C LYS A 124 6.97 -1.56 -1.96
N ALA A 125 7.78 -2.64 -1.86
CA ALA A 125 7.34 -3.99 -2.19
C ALA A 125 6.14 -4.43 -1.34
N ILE A 126 6.19 -4.20 -0.03
CA ILE A 126 5.05 -4.43 0.88
C ILE A 126 3.85 -3.58 0.46
N GLY A 127 4.05 -2.29 0.18
CA GLY A 127 2.99 -1.38 -0.23
C GLY A 127 2.31 -1.81 -1.53
N VAL A 128 3.08 -2.22 -2.54
CA VAL A 128 2.56 -2.74 -3.83
C VAL A 128 1.75 -4.01 -3.60
N ALA A 129 2.28 -4.97 -2.83
CA ALA A 129 1.56 -6.19 -2.50
C ALA A 129 0.26 -5.90 -1.75
N ALA A 130 0.31 -5.00 -0.76
CA ALA A 130 -0.86 -4.62 0.04
C ALA A 130 -1.95 -3.92 -0.79
N CYS A 131 -1.61 -3.19 -1.86
CA CYS A 131 -2.59 -2.53 -2.74
C CYS A 131 -3.55 -3.50 -3.43
N LYS A 132 -3.25 -4.80 -3.50
CA LYS A 132 -4.18 -5.82 -4.02
C LYS A 132 -5.47 -5.88 -3.19
N GLU A 133 -5.37 -5.69 -1.86
CA GLU A 133 -6.50 -5.86 -0.93
C GLU A 133 -6.78 -4.64 -0.08
N TYR A 134 -5.75 -3.87 0.30
CA TYR A 134 -5.80 -2.81 1.29
C TYR A 134 -5.68 -1.40 0.68
N LYS A 135 -6.11 -0.40 1.43
CA LYS A 135 -5.87 1.02 1.14
C LYS A 135 -4.54 1.44 1.74
N VAL A 136 -3.62 1.86 0.89
CA VAL A 136 -2.24 2.20 1.25
C VAL A 136 -1.94 3.65 0.86
N GLU A 137 -1.13 4.34 1.66
CA GLU A 137 -0.43 5.56 1.23
C GLU A 137 1.06 5.45 1.60
N TYR A 138 1.92 5.87 0.66
CA TYR A 138 3.36 5.97 0.83
C TYR A 138 3.77 7.44 0.78
N HIS A 139 4.60 7.86 1.74
CA HIS A 139 5.13 9.20 1.83
C HIS A 139 6.59 9.19 2.29
N HIS A 140 7.38 10.14 1.80
CA HIS A 140 8.60 10.55 2.47
C HIS A 140 8.23 11.39 3.70
N CYS A 141 8.75 11.04 4.87
CA CYS A 141 8.26 11.54 6.16
C CYS A 141 8.37 13.07 6.26
N GLU A 142 9.51 13.66 5.90
CA GLU A 142 9.77 15.09 5.99
C GLU A 142 8.78 15.91 5.16
N SER A 143 8.77 15.69 3.84
CA SER A 143 7.87 16.42 2.94
C SER A 143 6.39 16.22 3.28
N PHE A 144 6.04 15.05 3.80
CA PHE A 144 4.68 14.77 4.24
C PHE A 144 4.28 15.64 5.46
N LEU A 145 5.18 15.82 6.42
CA LEU A 145 4.92 16.66 7.58
C LEU A 145 4.83 18.14 7.20
N GLU A 146 5.72 18.62 6.32
CA GLU A 146 5.65 19.96 5.74
C GLU A 146 4.31 20.22 5.04
N ASP A 147 3.88 19.29 4.17
CA ASP A 147 2.58 19.36 3.48
C ASP A 147 1.42 19.43 4.48
N MET A 148 1.47 18.66 5.56
CA MET A 148 0.43 18.66 6.59
C MET A 148 0.40 19.96 7.40
N VAL A 149 1.55 20.55 7.71
CA VAL A 149 1.65 21.88 8.34
C VAL A 149 1.09 22.95 7.40
N ALA A 150 1.50 22.94 6.14
CA ALA A 150 1.01 23.87 5.13
C ALA A 150 -0.50 23.76 4.95
N LEU A 151 -1.03 22.53 4.84
CA LEU A 151 -2.46 22.27 4.72
C LEU A 151 -3.25 22.82 5.92
N LYS A 152 -2.72 22.63 7.14
CA LYS A 152 -3.34 23.13 8.38
C LYS A 152 -3.41 24.67 8.42
N ASN A 153 -2.36 25.34 7.91
CA ASN A 153 -2.30 26.80 7.83
C ASN A 153 -3.28 27.37 6.79
N VAL A 154 -3.48 26.64 5.67
CA VAL A 154 -4.37 27.11 4.58
C VAL A 154 -5.84 26.80 4.88
N SER A 155 -6.13 25.60 5.40
CA SER A 155 -7.51 25.19 5.70
C SER A 155 -7.54 24.09 6.75
N TYR A 156 -7.97 24.48 7.96
CA TYR A 156 -8.15 23.53 9.05
C TYR A 156 -9.14 22.40 8.69
N GLU A 157 -10.20 22.71 7.95
CA GLU A 157 -11.19 21.72 7.52
C GLU A 157 -10.59 20.64 6.59
N LYS A 158 -9.75 21.04 5.61
CA LYS A 158 -9.04 20.10 4.74
C LYS A 158 -8.03 19.26 5.51
N TYR A 159 -7.34 19.86 6.46
CA TYR A 159 -6.43 19.18 7.36
C TYR A 159 -7.15 18.10 8.18
N GLU A 160 -8.26 18.41 8.81
CA GLU A 160 -9.08 17.46 9.57
C GLU A 160 -9.60 16.31 8.68
N ARG A 161 -10.04 16.62 7.46
CA ARG A 161 -10.43 15.57 6.48
C ARG A 161 -9.25 14.66 6.15
N LYS A 162 -8.04 15.21 5.95
CA LYS A 162 -6.84 14.42 5.67
C LYS A 162 -6.46 13.54 6.85
N LEU A 163 -6.53 14.05 8.08
CA LEU A 163 -6.30 13.26 9.29
C LEU A 163 -7.27 12.07 9.39
N LYS A 164 -8.57 12.29 9.14
CA LYS A 164 -9.58 11.22 9.14
C LYS A 164 -9.32 10.19 8.04
N LEU A 165 -8.81 10.61 6.88
CA LEU A 165 -8.40 9.67 5.83
C LEU A 165 -7.22 8.82 6.28
N LEU A 166 -6.18 9.45 6.85
CA LEU A 166 -5.00 8.76 7.37
C LEU A 166 -5.34 7.77 8.49
N GLU A 167 -6.27 8.11 9.36
CA GLU A 167 -6.78 7.25 10.43
C GLU A 167 -7.46 5.98 9.87
N ARG A 168 -8.13 6.08 8.71
CA ARG A 168 -8.89 4.99 8.08
C ARG A 168 -8.08 4.16 7.07
N LEU A 169 -6.88 4.61 6.71
CA LEU A 169 -6.00 3.83 5.83
C LEU A 169 -5.60 2.53 6.52
N ASP A 170 -5.60 1.43 5.77
CA ASP A 170 -5.19 0.15 6.30
C ASP A 170 -3.68 0.13 6.56
N LEU A 171 -2.88 0.73 5.64
CA LEU A 171 -1.44 0.81 5.78
C LEU A 171 -0.93 2.21 5.41
N LEU A 172 -0.17 2.82 6.32
CA LEU A 172 0.60 4.05 6.07
C LEU A 172 2.09 3.71 6.06
N ILE A 173 2.82 4.18 5.04
CA ILE A 173 4.26 3.99 4.94
C ILE A 173 4.91 5.38 5.01
N LEU A 174 5.78 5.57 6.01
CA LEU A 174 6.59 6.77 6.21
C LEU A 174 8.06 6.40 5.98
N ASP A 175 8.54 6.69 4.79
CA ASP A 175 9.94 6.44 4.41
C ASP A 175 10.82 7.62 4.81
N ASP A 176 12.13 7.39 4.95
CA ASP A 176 13.12 8.35 5.45
C ASP A 176 12.73 8.97 6.80
N PHE A 177 12.16 8.13 7.69
CA PHE A 177 11.69 8.54 9.00
C PHE A 177 12.84 9.04 9.86
N LEU A 178 12.75 10.33 10.29
CA LEU A 178 13.79 11.02 11.05
C LEU A 178 15.17 11.00 10.36
N LEU A 179 15.19 11.18 9.05
CA LEU A 179 16.44 11.38 8.30
C LEU A 179 17.14 12.66 8.77
N HIS A 180 16.36 13.74 8.91
CA HIS A 180 16.80 15.02 9.49
C HIS A 180 16.10 15.27 10.83
N THR A 181 16.67 16.19 11.60
CA THR A 181 16.09 16.61 12.87
C THR A 181 14.83 17.43 12.63
N ILE A 182 13.73 17.06 13.26
CA ILE A 182 12.50 17.85 13.24
C ILE A 182 12.69 19.03 14.23
N THR A 183 12.65 20.25 13.71
CA THR A 183 12.82 21.48 14.48
C THR A 183 11.53 22.28 14.64
N ASP A 184 10.48 21.93 13.89
CA ASP A 184 9.16 22.55 13.99
C ASP A 184 8.26 21.78 14.95
N GLU A 185 7.85 22.42 16.03
CA GLU A 185 6.94 21.83 17.03
C GLU A 185 5.59 21.37 16.42
N ARG A 186 5.15 22.05 15.33
CA ARG A 186 3.91 21.70 14.65
C ARG A 186 4.03 20.36 13.95
N GLU A 187 5.19 20.05 13.34
CA GLU A 187 5.46 18.77 12.71
C GLU A 187 5.49 17.64 13.74
N VAL A 188 6.15 17.87 14.89
CA VAL A 188 6.17 16.88 16.00
C VAL A 188 4.76 16.56 16.46
N LYS A 189 3.93 17.59 16.69
CA LYS A 189 2.54 17.41 17.12
C LYS A 189 1.71 16.68 16.08
N ILE A 190 1.92 16.94 14.79
CA ILE A 190 1.21 16.26 13.69
C ILE A 190 1.65 14.79 13.61
N LEU A 191 2.95 14.53 13.64
CA LEU A 191 3.50 13.17 13.60
C LEU A 191 2.97 12.33 14.78
N PHE A 192 3.06 12.87 15.99
CA PHE A 192 2.53 12.23 17.19
C PHE A 192 1.04 11.90 17.02
N MET A 193 0.22 12.87 16.60
CA MET A 193 -1.22 12.73 16.45
C MET A 193 -1.60 11.67 15.40
N ILE A 194 -0.86 11.62 14.27
CA ILE A 194 -1.09 10.61 13.24
C ILE A 194 -0.81 9.21 13.80
N LEU A 195 0.35 9.02 14.43
CA LEU A 195 0.73 7.71 15.00
C LEU A 195 -0.24 7.28 16.12
N GLU A 196 -0.67 8.22 16.98
CA GLU A 196 -1.63 7.96 18.04
C GLU A 196 -2.96 7.48 17.49
N LYS A 197 -3.61 8.28 16.65
CA LYS A 197 -4.92 7.94 16.06
C LYS A 197 -4.89 6.63 15.30
N ARG A 198 -3.79 6.31 14.61
CA ARG A 198 -3.66 5.04 13.89
C ARG A 198 -3.49 3.85 14.84
N CYS A 199 -2.74 4.03 15.94
CA CYS A 199 -2.65 3.02 17.00
C CYS A 199 -4.00 2.76 17.66
N GLU A 200 -4.77 3.81 17.95
CA GLU A 200 -6.13 3.70 18.52
C GLU A 200 -7.10 3.01 17.56
N ALA A 201 -6.99 3.32 16.26
CA ALA A 201 -7.80 2.71 15.20
C ALA A 201 -7.33 1.31 14.79
N GLN A 202 -6.28 0.76 15.42
CA GLN A 202 -5.65 -0.51 15.07
C GLN A 202 -5.27 -0.59 13.59
N LYS A 203 -4.64 0.45 13.07
CA LYS A 203 -4.17 0.54 11.67
C LYS A 203 -2.66 0.53 11.60
N SER A 204 -2.14 -0.27 10.68
CA SER A 204 -0.70 -0.52 10.53
C SER A 204 0.05 0.68 9.97
N THR A 205 1.22 0.94 10.55
CA THR A 205 2.17 1.93 10.05
C THR A 205 3.54 1.28 9.87
N ILE A 206 4.17 1.53 8.72
CA ILE A 206 5.57 1.19 8.46
C ILE A 206 6.38 2.48 8.54
N VAL A 207 7.47 2.46 9.27
CA VAL A 207 8.47 3.52 9.28
C VAL A 207 9.81 2.96 8.82
N CYS A 208 10.52 3.68 7.93
CA CYS A 208 11.86 3.29 7.47
C CYS A 208 12.86 4.33 7.94
N SER A 209 13.86 3.92 8.71
CA SER A 209 14.87 4.84 9.24
C SER A 209 16.29 4.31 9.06
N GLN A 210 17.23 5.23 8.85
CA GLN A 210 18.67 4.96 8.86
C GLN A 210 19.23 5.01 10.28
N ARG A 211 18.46 5.54 11.21
CA ARG A 211 18.89 5.75 12.61
C ARG A 211 18.19 4.78 13.54
N GLU A 212 18.94 4.30 14.51
CA GLU A 212 18.37 3.45 15.55
C GLU A 212 17.42 4.24 16.45
N PRO A 213 16.33 3.61 16.93
CA PRO A 213 15.32 4.28 17.76
C PRO A 213 15.86 4.99 19.00
N LYS A 214 16.98 4.48 19.58
CA LYS A 214 17.65 5.12 20.71
C LYS A 214 18.17 6.53 20.42
N SER A 215 18.45 6.86 19.15
CA SER A 215 18.92 8.19 18.75
C SER A 215 17.78 9.15 18.38
N TRP A 216 16.53 8.70 18.31
CA TRP A 216 15.42 9.51 17.86
C TRP A 216 15.06 10.65 18.83
N ALA A 217 15.35 10.49 20.11
CA ALA A 217 15.13 11.55 21.11
C ALA A 217 15.85 12.85 20.74
N SER A 218 17.11 12.76 20.29
CA SER A 218 17.89 13.91 19.85
C SER A 218 17.47 14.48 18.50
N MET A 219 16.62 13.76 17.76
CA MET A 219 16.12 14.14 16.42
C MET A 219 14.75 14.85 16.47
N ILE A 220 14.11 14.91 17.64
CA ILE A 220 12.78 15.47 17.82
C ILE A 220 12.85 16.60 18.85
N LEU A 221 13.17 17.83 18.44
CA LEU A 221 13.19 19.06 19.26
C LEU A 221 13.93 18.94 20.60
N ASN A 222 14.74 17.93 20.85
CA ASN A 222 15.25 17.53 22.18
C ASN A 222 14.13 17.34 23.23
N ASP A 223 12.88 17.08 22.80
CA ASP A 223 11.76 16.76 23.68
C ASP A 223 11.70 15.23 23.88
N GLU A 224 12.28 14.75 24.96
CA GLU A 224 12.31 13.33 25.29
C GLU A 224 10.91 12.71 25.44
N VAL A 225 9.92 13.47 25.91
CA VAL A 225 8.56 12.96 26.15
C VAL A 225 7.87 12.65 24.82
N SER A 226 7.86 13.62 23.90
CA SER A 226 7.28 13.44 22.57
C SER A 226 8.06 12.40 21.77
N ALA A 227 9.39 12.40 21.83
CA ALA A 227 10.25 11.44 21.16
C ALA A 227 9.99 10.02 21.64
N ASN A 228 9.91 9.79 22.94
CA ASN A 228 9.60 8.49 23.53
C ASN A 228 8.20 8.01 23.12
N ALA A 229 7.23 8.91 23.10
CA ALA A 229 5.87 8.59 22.70
C ALA A 229 5.77 8.19 21.22
N ILE A 230 6.46 8.91 20.32
CA ILE A 230 6.57 8.60 18.88
C ILE A 230 7.31 7.27 18.69
N THR A 231 8.48 7.12 19.32
CA THR A 231 9.30 5.90 19.23
C THR A 231 8.53 4.66 19.64
N LYS A 232 7.84 4.72 20.80
CA LYS A 232 7.04 3.60 21.32
C LYS A 232 5.97 3.16 20.34
N ARG A 233 5.34 4.08 19.60
CA ARG A 233 4.31 3.76 18.62
C ARG A 233 4.88 3.20 17.34
N ALA A 234 5.94 3.83 16.83
CA ALA A 234 6.60 3.42 15.59
C ALA A 234 7.25 2.02 15.70
N THR A 235 7.80 1.66 16.89
CA THR A 235 8.54 0.39 17.11
C THR A 235 7.75 -0.65 17.90
N LYS A 236 6.42 -0.46 18.03
CA LYS A 236 5.59 -1.23 18.97
C LYS A 236 5.59 -2.74 18.74
N HIS A 237 5.71 -3.21 17.48
CA HIS A 237 5.49 -4.61 17.15
C HIS A 237 6.73 -5.25 16.49
N TYR A 238 6.94 -5.01 15.20
CA TYR A 238 8.06 -5.60 14.47
C TYR A 238 9.17 -4.59 14.23
N THR A 239 10.39 -5.00 14.47
CA THR A 239 11.59 -4.28 14.00
C THR A 239 12.33 -5.18 13.02
N VAL A 240 12.50 -4.70 11.81
CA VAL A 240 13.25 -5.36 10.74
C VAL A 240 14.55 -4.62 10.55
N VAL A 241 15.66 -5.31 10.68
CA VAL A 241 17.00 -4.75 10.42
C VAL A 241 17.50 -5.32 9.10
N ILE A 242 17.89 -4.44 8.19
CA ILE A 242 18.50 -4.84 6.93
C ILE A 242 20.00 -4.59 7.01
N ASN A 243 20.76 -5.68 7.07
CA ASN A 243 22.21 -5.65 6.96
C ASN A 243 22.61 -5.69 5.48
N ALA A 244 23.27 -4.66 4.99
CA ALA A 244 23.87 -4.64 3.65
C ALA A 244 25.39 -4.78 3.80
N GLN A 245 25.98 -5.77 3.14
CA GLN A 245 27.43 -5.83 2.98
C GLN A 245 27.77 -4.93 1.79
N ASN A 246 28.38 -3.79 2.08
CA ASN A 246 28.97 -2.96 1.03
C ASN A 246 30.12 -3.77 0.43
N ASN A 247 29.97 -4.24 -0.80
CA ASN A 247 31.10 -4.64 -1.61
C ASN A 247 31.89 -3.35 -1.90
N GLN A 248 32.93 -3.08 -1.09
CA GLN A 248 33.98 -2.13 -1.45
C GLN A 248 34.84 -2.70 -2.55
#